data_8a5f5ccd544792d1702dbf0c25dfcc21
#
_entry.id   8a5f5ccd544792d1702dbf0c25dfcc21
#
_cell.length_a   1.000
_cell.length_b   1.000
_cell.length_c   1.000
_cell.angle_alpha   90.00
_cell.angle_beta   90.00
_cell.angle_gamma   90.00
#
_symmetry.space_group_name_H-M   'P 1'
#
loop_
_entity.id
_entity.type
_entity.pdbx_description
1 polymer ?
#
loop_
_entity_poly.entity_id
_entity_poly.type
_entity_poly.pdbx_seq_one_letter_code
_entity_poly.pdbx_strand_id
1 'polypeptide(L)' 'MIFKVFYQETKNEAPRREYTKTMYVEANAVSEVREYLSETTPYMIEHITEISGDFLEYEKENNPDFEVVKL' A
#
# COMPACT_ATOMS: atom_id res chain seq x y z
N MET A 1 0.81 -12.98 2.66
CA MET A 1 1.58 -12.21 1.67
C MET A 1 1.48 -10.73 2.03
N ILE A 2 2.56 -10.01 1.88
CA ILE A 2 2.59 -8.58 2.17
C ILE A 2 2.63 -7.81 0.87
N PHE A 3 1.72 -6.84 0.76
CA PHE A 3 1.61 -6.01 -0.42
C PHE A 3 1.96 -4.58 -0.09
N LYS A 4 2.75 -3.97 -0.96
CA LYS A 4 3.07 -2.54 -0.88
C LYS A 4 2.09 -1.80 -1.79
N VAL A 5 1.37 -0.87 -1.20
CA VAL A 5 0.32 -0.12 -1.91
C VAL A 5 0.78 1.32 -2.10
N PHE A 6 0.75 1.78 -3.34
CA PHE A 6 1.01 3.17 -3.68
C PHE A 6 -0.34 3.85 -3.88
N TYR A 7 -0.59 4.92 -3.14
CA TYR A 7 -1.90 5.56 -3.14
C TYR A 7 -1.81 7.06 -2.92
N GLN A 8 -2.90 7.75 -3.23
CA GLN A 8 -3.08 9.15 -2.89
C GLN A 8 -4.35 9.27 -2.06
N GLU A 9 -4.32 10.16 -1.09
CA GLU A 9 -5.42 10.29 -0.12
C GLU A 9 -6.67 10.97 -0.67
N THR A 10 -6.56 11.67 -1.78
CA THR A 10 -7.70 12.39 -2.36
C THR A 10 -7.84 12.08 -3.84
N LYS A 11 -9.09 11.92 -4.27
CA LYS A 11 -9.43 11.70 -5.67
C LYS A 11 -9.81 12.99 -6.39
N ASN A 12 -9.89 14.10 -5.67
CA ASN A 12 -10.40 15.36 -6.21
C ASN A 12 -9.33 16.22 -6.87
N GLU A 13 -8.07 15.86 -6.70
CA GLU A 13 -6.95 16.59 -7.27
C GLU A 13 -6.26 15.76 -8.35
N ALA A 14 -5.61 16.45 -9.28
CA ALA A 14 -4.81 15.76 -10.28
C ALA A 14 -3.71 14.95 -9.62
N PRO A 15 -3.51 13.67 -10.01
CA PRO A 15 -2.45 12.86 -9.43
C PRO A 15 -1.07 13.51 -9.62
N ARG A 16 -0.31 13.57 -8.52
CA ARG A 16 1.05 14.08 -8.54
C ARG A 16 1.94 13.14 -7.76
N ARG A 17 3.15 12.89 -8.25
CA ARG A 17 4.08 11.98 -7.60
C ARG A 17 4.40 12.39 -6.17
N GLU A 18 4.51 13.67 -5.92
CA GLU A 18 4.84 14.20 -4.59
C GLU A 18 3.76 13.92 -3.54
N TYR A 19 2.55 13.55 -3.98
CA TYR A 19 1.45 13.21 -3.07
C TYR A 19 1.25 11.71 -2.94
N THR A 20 2.05 10.92 -3.63
CA THR A 20 1.95 9.46 -3.55
C THR A 20 2.51 8.98 -2.22
N LYS A 21 1.70 8.22 -1.51
CA LYS A 21 2.07 7.60 -0.24
C LYS A 21 2.13 6.11 -0.38
N THR A 22 2.74 5.46 0.58
CA THR A 22 2.83 3.99 0.58
C THR A 22 2.29 3.43 1.88
N MET A 23 1.69 2.24 1.78
CA MET A 23 1.27 1.48 2.94
C MET A 23 1.52 0.01 2.67
N TYR A 24 1.52 -0.78 3.74
CA TYR A 24 1.77 -2.22 3.65
C TYR A 24 0.56 -2.95 4.22
N VAL A 25 0.08 -3.93 3.46
CA VAL A 25 -1.11 -4.70 3.84
C VAL A 25 -0.81 -6.18 3.71
N GLU A 26 -1.14 -6.95 4.76
CA GLU A 26 -1.04 -8.40 4.71
C GLU A 26 -2.38 -8.98 4.28
N ALA A 27 -2.36 -9.72 3.17
CA ALA A 27 -3.56 -10.33 2.60
C ALA A 27 -3.17 -11.58 1.81
N ASN A 28 -4.17 -12.31 1.33
CA ASN A 28 -3.94 -13.52 0.55
C ASN A 28 -3.86 -13.25 -0.95
N ALA A 29 -4.40 -12.14 -1.41
CA ALA A 29 -4.40 -11.78 -2.82
C ALA A 29 -4.54 -10.28 -3.01
N VAL A 30 -4.10 -9.79 -4.17
CA VAL A 30 -4.21 -8.37 -4.55
C VAL A 30 -5.68 -7.92 -4.53
N SER A 31 -6.59 -8.79 -4.97
CA SER A 31 -8.01 -8.46 -5.01
C SER A 31 -8.56 -8.16 -3.62
N GLU A 32 -8.09 -8.86 -2.59
CA GLU A 32 -8.50 -8.59 -1.22
C GLU A 32 -8.04 -7.20 -0.75
N VAL A 33 -6.82 -6.82 -1.12
CA VAL A 33 -6.28 -5.51 -0.77
C VAL A 33 -7.10 -4.41 -1.42
N ARG A 34 -7.41 -4.55 -2.70
CA ARG A 34 -8.20 -3.57 -3.43
C ARG A 34 -9.60 -3.43 -2.86
N GLU A 35 -10.24 -4.54 -2.56
CA GLU A 35 -11.57 -4.55 -1.99
C GLU A 35 -11.60 -3.88 -0.63
N TYR A 36 -10.65 -4.25 0.24
CA TYR A 36 -10.54 -3.66 1.56
C TYR A 36 -10.36 -2.14 1.49
N LEU A 37 -9.42 -1.67 0.69
CA LEU A 37 -9.14 -0.25 0.58
C LEU A 37 -10.28 0.53 -0.08
N SER A 38 -10.95 -0.10 -1.05
CA SER A 38 -12.10 0.51 -1.70
C SER A 38 -13.28 0.71 -0.74
N GLU A 39 -13.45 -0.21 0.19
CA GLU A 39 -14.57 -0.16 1.15
C GLU A 39 -14.27 0.72 2.36
N THR A 40 -13.02 0.79 2.80
CA THR A 40 -12.67 1.44 4.06
C THR A 40 -12.03 2.81 3.89
N THR A 41 -11.56 3.16 2.70
CA THR A 41 -10.86 4.41 2.46
C THR A 41 -11.33 5.10 1.18
N PRO A 42 -11.21 6.44 1.11
CA PRO A 42 -11.45 7.17 -0.14
C PRO A 42 -10.20 7.26 -1.02
N TYR A 43 -9.18 6.47 -0.72
CA TYR A 43 -7.89 6.59 -1.39
C TYR A 43 -7.95 6.18 -2.85
N MET A 44 -7.15 6.87 -3.65
CA MET A 44 -6.93 6.49 -5.04
C MET A 44 -5.72 5.58 -5.10
N ILE A 45 -5.95 4.31 -5.43
CA ILE A 45 -4.88 3.33 -5.52
C ILE A 45 -4.18 3.46 -6.87
N GLU A 46 -2.88 3.73 -6.84
CA GLU A 46 -2.09 3.86 -8.06
C GLU A 46 -1.51 2.52 -8.48
N HIS A 47 -0.98 1.75 -7.51
CA HIS A 47 -0.31 0.49 -7.80
C HIS A 47 -0.23 -0.35 -6.55
N ILE A 48 -0.31 -1.67 -6.71
CA ILE A 48 -0.13 -2.64 -5.63
C ILE A 48 0.89 -3.65 -6.10
N THR A 49 1.93 -3.90 -5.29
CA THR A 49 2.95 -4.89 -5.59
C THR A 49 3.18 -5.79 -4.39
N GLU A 50 3.39 -7.08 -4.64
CA GLU A 50 3.75 -8.03 -3.60
C GLU A 50 5.22 -7.85 -3.24
N ILE A 51 5.51 -7.85 -1.94
CA ILE A 51 6.90 -7.83 -1.47
C ILE A 51 7.13 -9.02 -0.57
N SER A 52 8.32 -9.63 -0.69
CA SER A 52 8.69 -10.79 0.10
C SER A 52 10.21 -10.94 0.14
N GLY A 53 10.70 -11.81 1.05
CA GLY A 53 12.12 -12.10 1.15
C GLY A 53 12.96 -10.87 1.43
N ASP A 54 14.01 -10.68 0.64
CA ASP A 54 14.96 -9.60 0.83
C ASP A 54 14.35 -8.21 0.68
N PHE A 55 13.37 -8.08 -0.20
CA PHE A 55 12.66 -6.81 -0.37
C PHE A 55 11.92 -6.41 0.90
N LEU A 56 11.28 -7.37 1.54
CA LEU A 56 10.55 -7.11 2.78
C LEU A 56 11.51 -6.68 3.89
N GLU A 57 12.64 -7.38 4.02
CA GLU A 57 13.66 -7.03 5.00
C GLU A 57 14.25 -5.64 4.74
N TYR A 58 14.50 -5.33 3.48
CA TYR A 58 15.00 -4.03 3.07
C TYR A 58 14.05 -2.92 3.48
N GLU A 59 12.77 -3.09 3.21
CA GLU A 59 11.75 -2.10 3.56
C GLU A 59 11.65 -1.90 5.07
N LYS A 60 11.75 -2.98 5.84
CA LYS A 60 11.72 -2.90 7.29
C LYS A 60 12.92 -2.13 7.85
N GLU A 61 14.09 -2.34 7.30
CA GLU A 61 15.31 -1.68 7.76
C GLU A 61 15.38 -0.21 7.40
N ASN A 62 14.87 0.16 6.23
CA ASN A 62 15.01 1.51 5.69
C ASN A 62 13.80 2.41 5.95
N ASN A 63 12.74 1.86 6.53
CA ASN A 63 11.53 2.61 6.83
C ASN A 63 11.20 2.47 8.32
N PRO A 64 11.56 3.45 9.15
CA PRO A 64 11.33 3.35 10.60
C PRO A 64 9.86 3.31 10.97
N ASP A 65 9.00 3.79 10.09
CA ASP A 65 7.55 3.79 10.31
C ASP A 65 6.86 2.60 9.65
N PHE A 66 7.61 1.55 9.36
CA PHE A 66 7.07 0.37 8.71
C PHE A 66 6.01 -0.28 9.60
N GLU A 67 4.79 -0.33 9.10
CA GLU A 67 3.67 -0.99 9.76
C GLU A 67 2.88 -1.76 8.71
N VAL A 68 2.38 -2.92 9.10
CA VAL A 68 1.58 -3.77 8.22
C VAL A 68 0.16 -3.83 8.74
N VAL A 69 -0.79 -3.50 7.88
CA VAL A 69 -2.22 -3.66 8.18
C VAL A 69 -2.60 -5.10 7.87
N LYS A 70 -3.18 -5.78 8.83
CA LYS A 70 -3.63 -7.17 8.64
C LYS A 70 -5.12 -7.20 8.36
N LEU A 71 -5.47 -7.90 7.32
CA LEU A 71 -6.88 -8.10 6.95
C LEU A 71 -7.47 -9.30 7.67
#